data_1017edf426b43646f9e14b29649ac97e
#
_entry.id   1017edf426b43646f9e14b29649ac97e
#
_cell.length_a   1.000
_cell.length_b   1.000
_cell.length_c   1.000
_cell.angle_alpha   90.00
_cell.angle_beta   90.00
_cell.angle_gamma   90.00
#
_symmetry.space_group_name_H-M   'P 1'
#
loop_
_entity.id
_entity.type
_entity.pdbx_description
1 polymer ?
#
loop_
_entity_poly.entity_id
_entity_poly.type
_entity_poly.pdbx_seq_one_letter_code
_entity_poly.pdbx_strand_id
1 'polypeptide(L)'
;MGIRAAVMRRALAVALAVTGLTTMLTACDGRSGAGAGAAASAVDTGANADAKSALGAGAGAGGDGQPRAVGAVAASASPVTQAAPALPVTASTVKVAAHDAGQSRAQVYESVRQMTALGKQLFFDPTLSGSGKLACASCHSPEHGFTPANARPVQLGGSDMRRAGLRAAPTLKYLQSVPAFAEHYHESDDEGDESVDAGPTGGLTWDGRVDRGSAQASIPLLSSFEMGSSPARVTAAVKAAPYADAFRAAFGEHIFDNDDATFNAVLQALGTFEQTPELFYPYTSKYDAYLAGKASLSAAELHGLELFNDERKGNCASCHISQRTRDGAPPQFSDFGLIAIGVPRNRALPANRDPHFYDLGACGPERTDLKGRDEFCGIFRTPTLRNVALKQSFFHNGIYHSLEQVVRFYVERDTNPGKFYPVVGGKVRKFDDLPQRYWANLNTEPPFDRKPGDKPALDEAEIADVVAFLKTLTDGYRPEGKAAAAR
;
A
#
# COMPACT_ATOMS: atom_id res chain seq x y z
N MET A 1 -18.98 1.54 -14.54
CA MET A 1 -20.28 0.99 -14.11
C MET A 1 -20.16 -0.37 -13.40
N GLY A 2 -19.07 -1.11 -13.57
CA GLY A 2 -18.87 -2.43 -12.97
C GLY A 2 -18.44 -2.45 -11.51
N ILE A 3 -17.67 -1.47 -11.06
CA ILE A 3 -17.08 -1.42 -9.70
C ILE A 3 -18.16 -1.19 -8.61
N ARG A 4 -19.24 -0.48 -8.92
CA ARG A 4 -20.32 -0.19 -7.96
C ARG A 4 -21.12 -1.42 -7.50
N ALA A 5 -21.19 -2.47 -8.30
CA ALA A 5 -21.99 -3.66 -7.97
C ALA A 5 -21.22 -4.64 -7.05
N ALA A 6 -19.89 -4.63 -7.08
CA ALA A 6 -19.06 -5.55 -6.32
C ALA A 6 -19.03 -5.26 -4.82
N VAL A 7 -18.94 -3.98 -4.44
CA VAL A 7 -18.89 -3.56 -3.03
C VAL A 7 -20.22 -3.82 -2.32
N MET A 8 -21.34 -3.60 -3.00
CA MET A 8 -22.68 -3.77 -2.42
C MET A 8 -23.02 -5.24 -2.09
N ARG A 9 -22.43 -6.22 -2.81
CA ARG A 9 -22.70 -7.65 -2.57
C ARG A 9 -21.89 -8.23 -1.40
N ARG A 10 -20.72 -7.67 -1.07
CA ARG A 10 -19.92 -8.10 0.10
C ARG A 10 -20.62 -7.82 1.43
N ALA A 11 -21.38 -6.72 1.53
CA ALA A 11 -22.14 -6.35 2.72
C ALA A 11 -23.29 -7.35 3.04
N LEU A 12 -23.93 -7.91 2.01
CA LEU A 12 -25.12 -8.76 2.21
C LEU A 12 -24.77 -10.18 2.65
N ALA A 13 -23.57 -10.69 2.30
CA ALA A 13 -23.14 -12.03 2.66
C ALA A 13 -22.75 -12.18 4.15
N VAL A 14 -22.25 -11.09 4.76
CA VAL A 14 -21.82 -11.10 6.17
C VAL A 14 -23.01 -10.98 7.14
N ALA A 15 -24.10 -10.31 6.76
CA ALA A 15 -25.29 -10.14 7.60
C ALA A 15 -26.11 -11.42 7.79
N LEU A 16 -26.01 -12.39 6.89
CA LEU A 16 -26.79 -13.65 6.96
C LEU A 16 -26.10 -14.77 7.78
N ALA A 17 -24.83 -14.63 8.13
CA ALA A 17 -24.10 -15.65 8.89
C ALA A 17 -24.22 -15.53 10.42
N VAL A 18 -24.74 -14.40 10.95
CA VAL A 18 -24.80 -14.12 12.40
C VAL A 18 -26.15 -14.54 13.03
N THR A 19 -27.19 -14.79 12.24
CA THR A 19 -28.54 -15.11 12.76
C THR A 19 -28.86 -16.62 12.82
N GLY A 20 -27.94 -17.52 12.49
CA GLY A 20 -28.17 -18.96 12.37
C GLY A 20 -27.75 -19.85 13.54
N LEU A 21 -27.26 -19.33 14.68
CA LEU A 21 -26.70 -20.17 15.76
C LEU A 21 -27.34 -19.93 17.12
N THR A 22 -28.67 -20.00 17.20
CA THR A 22 -29.37 -20.22 18.48
C THR A 22 -30.64 -20.99 18.20
N THR A 23 -30.54 -22.31 18.21
CA THR A 23 -31.54 -23.31 18.60
C THR A 23 -31.21 -24.65 17.92
N MET A 24 -30.58 -25.55 18.63
CA MET A 24 -30.83 -27.00 18.61
C MET A 24 -29.89 -27.71 19.58
N LEU A 25 -30.39 -27.88 20.79
CA LEU A 25 -30.01 -28.96 21.70
C LEU A 25 -31.33 -29.56 22.12
N THR A 26 -31.70 -30.70 21.57
CA THR A 26 -32.33 -31.84 22.30
C THR A 26 -32.75 -32.93 21.32
N ALA A 27 -32.47 -34.15 21.77
CA ALA A 27 -33.05 -35.42 21.43
C ALA A 27 -32.44 -36.26 20.31
N CYS A 28 -31.72 -37.32 20.79
CA CYS A 28 -31.50 -38.62 20.13
C CYS A 28 -32.81 -39.33 19.87
N ASP A 29 -32.99 -40.06 18.75
CA ASP A 29 -33.13 -41.51 18.65
C ASP A 29 -33.62 -41.94 17.27
N GLY A 30 -32.96 -42.93 16.71
CA GLY A 30 -33.56 -44.13 16.17
C GLY A 30 -34.00 -44.24 14.70
N ARG A 31 -33.24 -45.07 13.95
CA ARG A 31 -33.68 -46.03 12.91
C ARG A 31 -33.89 -45.65 11.45
N SER A 32 -32.95 -46.15 10.65
CA SER A 32 -33.08 -47.01 9.45
C SER A 32 -34.24 -46.83 8.46
N GLY A 33 -33.89 -46.80 7.16
CA GLY A 33 -34.78 -47.17 6.07
C GLY A 33 -34.36 -46.71 4.69
N ALA A 34 -34.04 -47.67 3.85
CA ALA A 34 -33.63 -47.60 2.47
C ALA A 34 -34.68 -47.04 1.50
N GLY A 35 -34.22 -46.61 0.33
CA GLY A 35 -35.11 -46.50 -0.83
C GLY A 35 -34.59 -45.62 -1.98
N ALA A 36 -34.19 -46.29 -3.02
CA ALA A 36 -33.78 -45.89 -4.35
C ALA A 36 -34.83 -45.08 -5.13
N GLY A 37 -34.35 -44.38 -6.17
CA GLY A 37 -35.24 -43.98 -7.26
C GLY A 37 -34.63 -42.90 -8.18
N ALA A 38 -34.18 -43.33 -9.34
CA ALA A 38 -33.65 -42.61 -10.47
C ALA A 38 -34.72 -41.84 -11.30
N ALA A 39 -34.26 -40.92 -12.16
CA ALA A 39 -34.59 -40.61 -13.55
C ALA A 39 -34.50 -39.11 -13.80
N ALA A 40 -33.62 -38.57 -14.60
CA ALA A 40 -33.42 -38.49 -16.05
C ALA A 40 -34.57 -37.82 -16.84
N SER A 41 -34.19 -36.77 -17.56
CA SER A 41 -34.58 -36.31 -18.90
C SER A 41 -34.41 -34.79 -18.98
N ALA A 42 -33.55 -34.17 -19.75
CA ALA A 42 -33.23 -34.12 -21.18
C ALA A 42 -34.13 -33.12 -21.98
N VAL A 43 -33.41 -32.26 -22.71
CA VAL A 43 -33.73 -31.66 -24.05
C VAL A 43 -34.72 -30.48 -24.02
N ASP A 44 -34.49 -29.33 -24.62
CA ASP A 44 -34.21 -29.04 -26.03
C ASP A 44 -33.89 -27.53 -26.31
N THR A 45 -33.00 -27.29 -27.15
CA THR A 45 -32.63 -26.36 -28.23
C THR A 45 -33.58 -25.20 -28.66
N GLY A 46 -32.95 -24.12 -29.14
CA GLY A 46 -33.52 -23.16 -30.10
C GLY A 46 -32.84 -21.79 -30.04
N ALA A 47 -32.00 -21.45 -30.77
CA ALA A 47 -31.45 -20.91 -32.00
C ALA A 47 -32.14 -19.65 -32.58
N ASN A 48 -31.27 -18.73 -33.04
CA ASN A 48 -31.44 -17.70 -34.11
C ASN A 48 -32.16 -16.40 -33.78
N ALA A 49 -31.85 -15.25 -34.36
CA ALA A 49 -30.90 -14.78 -35.40
C ALA A 49 -30.90 -13.24 -35.43
N ASP A 50 -29.79 -12.69 -35.90
CA ASP A 50 -29.57 -11.52 -36.78
C ASP A 50 -30.53 -10.31 -36.79
N ALA A 51 -29.96 -9.10 -36.70
CA ALA A 51 -30.13 -8.10 -37.77
C ALA A 51 -29.15 -6.91 -37.66
N LYS A 52 -28.54 -6.67 -38.78
CA LYS A 52 -27.65 -5.62 -39.23
C LYS A 52 -28.30 -4.24 -39.42
N SER A 53 -27.40 -3.26 -39.60
CA SER A 53 -27.46 -2.06 -40.50
C SER A 53 -27.83 -0.74 -39.80
N ALA A 54 -27.35 0.44 -40.14
CA ALA A 54 -26.31 0.94 -41.06
C ALA A 54 -26.18 2.46 -40.86
N LEU A 55 -24.99 2.99 -41.06
CA LEU A 55 -24.59 4.24 -41.75
C LEU A 55 -25.41 5.54 -41.61
N GLY A 56 -24.69 6.64 -41.32
CA GLY A 56 -25.07 7.99 -41.67
C GLY A 56 -23.94 8.98 -41.45
N ALA A 57 -23.21 9.28 -42.54
CA ALA A 57 -22.17 10.29 -42.62
C ALA A 57 -22.79 11.69 -42.81
N GLY A 58 -22.12 12.74 -42.32
CA GLY A 58 -22.44 14.12 -42.61
C GLY A 58 -21.24 15.03 -42.40
N ALA A 59 -20.61 15.44 -43.48
CA ALA A 59 -19.53 16.39 -43.55
C ALA A 59 -20.06 17.84 -43.59
N GLY A 60 -19.25 18.79 -43.06
CA GLY A 60 -19.49 20.20 -43.26
C GLY A 60 -18.28 21.05 -42.85
N ALA A 61 -17.71 21.66 -43.85
CA ALA A 61 -16.44 22.39 -43.89
C ALA A 61 -16.51 23.85 -43.38
N GLY A 62 -15.33 24.40 -43.01
CA GLY A 62 -14.89 25.73 -43.42
C GLY A 62 -14.78 26.80 -42.34
N GLY A 63 -13.58 27.42 -42.24
CA GLY A 63 -13.44 28.74 -41.65
C GLY A 63 -12.01 29.04 -41.15
N ASP A 64 -11.16 29.56 -42.02
CA ASP A 64 -9.83 30.13 -41.77
C ASP A 64 -9.85 31.32 -40.79
N GLY A 65 -8.82 31.45 -39.97
CA GLY A 65 -8.62 32.66 -39.19
C GLY A 65 -7.32 32.63 -38.37
N GLN A 66 -6.17 32.96 -39.01
CA GLN A 66 -4.93 33.29 -38.30
C GLN A 66 -5.01 34.72 -37.72
N PRO A 67 -4.41 34.96 -36.55
CA PRO A 67 -3.69 36.21 -36.30
C PRO A 67 -2.29 36.05 -35.72
N ARG A 68 -1.38 36.72 -36.35
CA ARG A 68 -0.17 37.46 -35.98
C ARG A 68 0.51 37.17 -34.65
N ALA A 69 1.79 36.89 -34.82
CA ALA A 69 2.86 36.90 -33.83
C ALA A 69 3.02 38.26 -33.11
N VAL A 70 3.21 38.20 -31.80
CA VAL A 70 3.79 39.26 -30.99
C VAL A 70 4.92 38.64 -30.14
N GLY A 71 6.04 39.36 -30.10
CA GLY A 71 7.37 38.95 -29.76
C GLY A 71 7.57 38.24 -28.41
N ALA A 72 8.49 37.29 -28.44
CA ALA A 72 9.04 36.57 -27.32
C ALA A 72 10.01 37.44 -26.51
N VAL A 73 9.76 37.55 -25.21
CA VAL A 73 10.80 37.91 -24.24
C VAL A 73 11.23 36.61 -23.57
N ALA A 74 12.49 36.22 -23.82
CA ALA A 74 13.10 35.02 -23.26
C ALA A 74 13.34 35.23 -21.75
N ALA A 75 12.57 34.51 -20.94
CA ALA A 75 12.91 34.23 -19.56
C ALA A 75 13.64 32.89 -19.50
N SER A 76 14.90 32.89 -19.13
CA SER A 76 15.72 31.70 -18.92
C SER A 76 15.19 30.91 -17.72
N ALA A 77 14.40 29.90 -17.99
CA ALA A 77 14.04 28.87 -17.00
C ALA A 77 15.16 27.82 -17.00
N SER A 78 15.88 27.72 -15.90
CA SER A 78 16.74 26.55 -15.63
C SER A 78 15.93 25.26 -15.69
N PRO A 79 16.45 24.20 -16.31
CA PRO A 79 15.68 22.97 -16.47
C PRO A 79 15.45 22.33 -15.11
N VAL A 80 14.18 22.11 -14.80
CA VAL A 80 13.76 21.15 -13.78
C VAL A 80 14.34 19.80 -14.20
N THR A 81 15.22 19.28 -13.38
CA THR A 81 15.92 18.01 -13.56
C THR A 81 14.91 16.92 -13.82
N GLN A 82 14.99 16.31 -15.00
CA GLN A 82 14.25 15.11 -15.39
C GLN A 82 14.37 14.04 -14.30
N ALA A 83 13.25 13.43 -13.97
CA ALA A 83 13.24 12.15 -13.28
C ALA A 83 14.22 11.21 -14.01
N ALA A 84 15.11 10.57 -13.26
CA ALA A 84 16.01 9.60 -13.84
C ALA A 84 15.15 8.57 -14.61
N PRO A 85 15.53 8.22 -15.85
CA PRO A 85 14.78 7.20 -16.59
C PRO A 85 14.75 5.94 -15.73
N ALA A 86 13.54 5.42 -15.51
CA ALA A 86 13.39 4.08 -14.97
C ALA A 86 14.19 3.16 -15.89
N LEU A 87 15.27 2.61 -15.37
CA LEU A 87 16.00 1.57 -16.10
C LEU A 87 14.97 0.48 -16.38
N PRO A 88 14.87 0.00 -17.64
CA PRO A 88 14.05 -1.16 -17.90
C PRO A 88 14.57 -2.26 -16.97
N VAL A 89 13.75 -2.67 -16.00
CA VAL A 89 13.94 -3.92 -15.30
C VAL A 89 13.65 -4.98 -16.36
N THR A 90 14.62 -5.19 -17.25
CA THR A 90 14.60 -6.41 -18.04
C THR A 90 14.53 -7.51 -16.99
N ALA A 91 13.54 -8.37 -17.13
CA ALA A 91 13.47 -9.63 -16.43
C ALA A 91 14.70 -10.47 -16.86
N SER A 92 15.90 -9.98 -16.47
CA SER A 92 17.05 -10.84 -16.33
C SER A 92 16.59 -11.83 -15.27
N THR A 93 16.17 -12.99 -15.72
CA THR A 93 16.21 -14.19 -14.93
C THR A 93 17.64 -14.27 -14.43
N VAL A 94 17.91 -13.56 -13.30
CA VAL A 94 19.01 -13.93 -12.45
C VAL A 94 18.71 -15.38 -12.17
N LYS A 95 19.46 -16.28 -12.78
CA LYS A 95 19.57 -17.63 -12.29
C LYS A 95 19.98 -17.40 -10.83
N VAL A 96 19.01 -17.38 -9.93
CA VAL A 96 19.22 -17.76 -8.53
C VAL A 96 20.05 -19.01 -8.72
N ALA A 97 21.30 -19.02 -8.22
CA ALA A 97 22.20 -20.15 -8.36
C ALA A 97 21.30 -21.34 -8.12
N ALA A 98 21.12 -22.15 -9.16
CA ALA A 98 20.07 -23.17 -9.17
C ALA A 98 20.30 -23.89 -7.86
N HIS A 99 19.28 -23.91 -6.98
CA HIS A 99 19.40 -24.70 -5.76
C HIS A 99 19.84 -26.05 -6.23
N ASP A 100 21.12 -26.34 -6.06
CA ASP A 100 21.65 -27.64 -6.41
C ASP A 100 20.73 -28.64 -5.76
N ALA A 101 20.20 -29.56 -6.55
CA ALA A 101 19.27 -30.60 -6.13
C ALA A 101 19.85 -31.52 -5.03
N GLY A 102 20.89 -31.05 -4.34
CA GLY A 102 21.65 -31.69 -3.27
C GLY A 102 21.79 -30.93 -1.96
N GLN A 103 21.26 -29.67 -1.83
CA GLN A 103 21.36 -28.96 -0.56
C GLN A 103 20.40 -29.55 0.48
N SER A 104 20.94 -29.89 1.65
CA SER A 104 20.12 -30.31 2.79
C SER A 104 19.31 -29.10 3.33
N ARG A 105 18.15 -29.37 3.95
CA ARG A 105 17.34 -28.31 4.61
C ARG A 105 18.17 -27.48 5.58
N ALA A 106 19.13 -28.09 6.29
CA ALA A 106 20.02 -27.40 7.23
C ALA A 106 20.91 -26.37 6.51
N GLN A 107 21.44 -26.71 5.34
CA GLN A 107 22.26 -25.80 4.52
C GLN A 107 21.42 -24.62 4.01
N VAL A 108 20.18 -24.87 3.57
CA VAL A 108 19.25 -23.79 3.16
C VAL A 108 18.97 -22.84 4.32
N TYR A 109 18.65 -23.35 5.51
CA TYR A 109 18.42 -22.52 6.70
C TYR A 109 19.66 -21.71 7.09
N GLU A 110 20.85 -22.31 6.98
CA GLU A 110 22.10 -21.60 7.27
C GLU A 110 22.34 -20.47 6.29
N SER A 111 22.16 -20.71 4.99
CA SER A 111 22.26 -19.69 3.95
C SER A 111 21.28 -18.53 4.18
N VAL A 112 20.04 -18.82 4.55
CA VAL A 112 19.03 -17.78 4.87
C VAL A 112 19.48 -16.97 6.10
N ARG A 113 20.01 -17.62 7.17
CA ARG A 113 20.51 -16.90 8.34
C ARG A 113 21.68 -15.96 8.00
N GLN A 114 22.63 -16.43 7.19
CA GLN A 114 23.78 -15.63 6.74
C GLN A 114 23.31 -14.44 5.90
N MET A 115 22.39 -14.65 4.96
CA MET A 115 21.82 -13.60 4.14
C MET A 115 21.04 -12.58 4.98
N THR A 116 20.24 -13.03 5.97
CA THR A 116 19.54 -12.16 6.92
C THR A 116 20.52 -11.31 7.73
N ALA A 117 21.62 -11.90 8.21
CA ALA A 117 22.64 -11.18 8.97
C ALA A 117 23.35 -10.11 8.13
N LEU A 118 23.67 -10.43 6.88
CA LEU A 118 24.22 -9.47 5.91
C LEU A 118 23.21 -8.37 5.59
N GLY A 119 21.97 -8.71 5.30
CA GLY A 119 20.88 -7.75 5.02
C GLY A 119 20.69 -6.77 6.18
N LYS A 120 20.78 -7.26 7.42
CA LYS A 120 20.76 -6.40 8.62
C LYS A 120 21.93 -5.40 8.62
N GLN A 121 23.16 -5.84 8.33
CA GLN A 121 24.32 -4.93 8.27
C GLN A 121 24.15 -3.89 7.18
N LEU A 122 23.72 -4.31 5.98
CA LEU A 122 23.45 -3.42 4.85
C LEU A 122 22.34 -2.39 5.17
N PHE A 123 21.28 -2.79 5.88
CA PHE A 123 20.17 -1.91 6.25
C PHE A 123 20.59 -0.74 7.16
N PHE A 124 21.64 -0.94 7.96
CA PHE A 124 22.20 0.08 8.86
C PHE A 124 23.49 0.73 8.32
N ASP A 125 23.95 0.38 7.11
CA ASP A 125 25.19 0.91 6.55
C ASP A 125 24.97 2.22 5.77
N PRO A 126 25.41 3.37 6.29
CA PRO A 126 25.26 4.63 5.59
C PRO A 126 26.21 4.79 4.39
N THR A 127 27.26 3.99 4.30
CA THR A 127 28.25 4.09 3.21
C THR A 127 27.69 3.69 1.86
N LEU A 128 26.56 2.95 1.84
CA LEU A 128 25.84 2.60 0.62
C LEU A 128 25.25 3.82 -0.09
N SER A 129 25.01 4.93 0.62
CA SER A 129 24.43 6.14 0.02
C SER A 129 25.47 7.01 -0.70
N GLY A 130 25.01 7.81 -1.65
CA GLY A 130 25.81 8.80 -2.36
C GLY A 130 26.45 9.85 -1.44
N SER A 131 25.81 10.16 -0.31
CA SER A 131 26.28 11.08 0.72
C SER A 131 27.23 10.40 1.73
N GLY A 132 27.21 9.08 1.86
CA GLY A 132 27.85 8.34 2.94
C GLY A 132 27.19 8.55 4.33
N LYS A 133 25.95 9.11 4.38
CA LYS A 133 25.30 9.53 5.63
C LYS A 133 23.89 8.96 5.81
N LEU A 134 23.33 8.30 4.80
CA LEU A 134 22.00 7.70 4.84
C LEU A 134 22.07 6.17 4.75
N ALA A 135 21.51 5.52 5.73
CA ALA A 135 21.17 4.10 5.69
C ALA A 135 19.65 3.94 5.49
N CYS A 136 19.16 2.73 5.20
CA CYS A 136 17.73 2.44 5.18
C CYS A 136 17.07 2.81 6.53
N ALA A 137 17.75 2.49 7.64
CA ALA A 137 17.33 2.84 9.00
C ALA A 137 17.17 4.35 9.25
N SER A 138 17.77 5.22 8.44
CA SER A 138 17.63 6.69 8.59
C SER A 138 16.21 7.16 8.31
N CYS A 139 15.50 6.46 7.40
CA CYS A 139 14.11 6.74 7.05
C CYS A 139 13.14 5.66 7.56
N HIS A 140 13.65 4.49 7.94
CA HIS A 140 12.89 3.34 8.42
C HIS A 140 13.41 2.88 9.79
N SER A 141 13.11 3.70 10.84
CA SER A 141 13.56 3.44 12.21
C SER A 141 12.81 2.25 12.82
N PRO A 142 13.52 1.22 13.33
CA PRO A 142 12.89 0.08 13.99
C PRO A 142 11.99 0.47 15.17
N GLU A 143 12.41 1.46 15.97
CA GLU A 143 11.70 1.97 17.14
C GLU A 143 10.39 2.65 16.79
N HIS A 144 10.23 3.08 15.53
CA HIS A 144 9.04 3.73 14.98
C HIS A 144 8.28 2.83 14.00
N GLY A 145 8.36 1.49 14.17
CA GLY A 145 7.68 0.55 13.29
C GLY A 145 8.19 0.60 11.85
N PHE A 146 9.50 0.83 11.67
CA PHE A 146 10.14 0.99 10.36
C PHE A 146 9.52 2.12 9.52
N THR A 147 9.11 3.21 10.19
CA THR A 147 8.75 4.50 9.60
C THR A 147 9.74 5.57 10.06
N PRO A 148 9.70 6.81 9.51
CA PRO A 148 10.59 7.88 9.96
C PRO A 148 10.39 8.22 11.44
N ALA A 149 11.50 8.50 12.14
CA ALA A 149 11.52 8.96 13.52
C ALA A 149 11.21 10.45 13.68
N ASN A 150 10.64 11.09 12.67
CA ASN A 150 10.32 12.53 12.66
C ASN A 150 9.02 12.78 11.89
N ALA A 151 8.44 13.97 12.13
CA ALA A 151 7.17 14.39 11.55
C ALA A 151 7.31 15.09 10.17
N ARG A 152 8.46 14.98 9.48
CA ARG A 152 8.57 15.56 8.15
C ARG A 152 7.63 14.87 7.18
N PRO A 153 6.92 15.61 6.33
CA PRO A 153 6.03 15.01 5.35
C PRO A 153 6.76 14.11 4.36
N VAL A 154 8.00 14.49 3.99
CA VAL A 154 8.93 13.71 3.18
C VAL A 154 10.34 13.78 3.76
N GLN A 155 11.15 12.77 3.50
CA GLN A 155 12.53 12.77 3.98
C GLN A 155 13.46 13.54 3.02
N LEU A 156 14.58 14.02 3.56
CA LEU A 156 15.63 14.67 2.77
C LEU A 156 16.76 13.67 2.48
N GLY A 157 17.27 13.70 1.26
CA GLY A 157 18.33 12.82 0.82
C GLY A 157 19.19 13.44 -0.30
N GLY A 158 19.63 12.57 -1.19
CA GLY A 158 20.59 12.88 -2.23
C GLY A 158 22.02 12.99 -1.71
N SER A 159 22.97 13.19 -2.60
CA SER A 159 24.40 13.30 -2.26
C SER A 159 24.72 14.51 -1.35
N ASP A 160 23.89 15.55 -1.39
CA ASP A 160 24.02 16.77 -0.59
C ASP A 160 23.11 16.80 0.65
N MET A 161 22.26 15.77 0.86
CA MET A 161 21.29 15.67 1.96
C MET A 161 20.20 16.77 1.95
N ARG A 162 19.94 17.41 0.82
CA ARG A 162 19.03 18.55 0.69
C ARG A 162 17.86 18.31 -0.25
N ARG A 163 17.87 17.20 -0.98
CA ARG A 163 16.82 16.87 -1.93
C ARG A 163 15.63 16.27 -1.20
N ALA A 164 14.46 16.83 -1.40
CA ALA A 164 13.23 16.33 -0.82
C ALA A 164 12.66 15.20 -1.68
N GLY A 165 12.19 14.14 -1.03
CA GLY A 165 11.37 13.11 -1.67
C GLY A 165 10.02 13.66 -2.12
N LEU A 166 9.30 12.89 -2.90
CA LEU A 166 7.95 13.23 -3.37
C LEU A 166 6.87 12.71 -2.44
N ARG A 167 7.13 11.58 -1.76
CA ARG A 167 6.15 10.87 -0.94
C ARG A 167 6.69 10.60 0.46
N ALA A 168 5.77 10.49 1.41
CA ALA A 168 6.07 10.06 2.77
C ALA A 168 6.60 8.61 2.76
N ALA A 169 7.66 8.34 3.52
CA ALA A 169 8.18 6.98 3.64
C ALA A 169 7.14 6.08 4.33
N PRO A 170 6.71 4.97 3.70
CA PRO A 170 5.79 4.01 4.29
C PRO A 170 6.49 3.16 5.34
N THR A 171 5.70 2.41 6.13
CA THR A 171 6.28 1.34 6.96
C THR A 171 6.81 0.21 6.08
N LEU A 172 7.87 -0.46 6.53
CA LEU A 172 8.33 -1.73 5.96
C LEU A 172 7.70 -2.95 6.68
N LYS A 173 6.86 -2.72 7.69
CA LYS A 173 6.20 -3.83 8.39
C LYS A 173 5.00 -4.36 7.61
N TYR A 174 4.76 -5.67 7.76
CA TYR A 174 3.58 -6.37 7.22
C TYR A 174 3.45 -6.31 5.70
N LEU A 175 4.60 -6.29 4.99
CA LEU A 175 4.63 -6.29 3.52
C LEU A 175 4.65 -7.70 2.90
N GLN A 176 4.86 -8.75 3.71
CA GLN A 176 4.95 -10.15 3.25
C GLN A 176 3.64 -10.69 2.66
N SER A 177 2.50 -10.09 3.01
CA SER A 177 1.17 -10.48 2.52
C SER A 177 0.69 -9.65 1.33
N VAL A 178 1.47 -8.68 0.87
CA VAL A 178 1.10 -7.87 -0.29
C VAL A 178 1.19 -8.73 -1.55
N PRO A 179 0.10 -8.92 -2.30
CA PRO A 179 0.14 -9.66 -3.55
C PRO A 179 0.93 -8.89 -4.61
N ALA A 180 1.36 -9.56 -5.67
CA ALA A 180 1.85 -8.88 -6.86
C ALA A 180 0.77 -7.96 -7.44
N PHE A 181 1.20 -6.88 -8.10
CA PHE A 181 0.24 -5.95 -8.71
C PHE A 181 -0.59 -6.64 -9.79
N ALA A 182 -1.90 -6.45 -9.70
CA ALA A 182 -2.85 -6.84 -10.72
C ALA A 182 -3.81 -5.68 -11.00
N GLU A 183 -4.09 -5.41 -12.27
CA GLU A 183 -5.06 -4.37 -12.66
C GLU A 183 -6.49 -4.79 -12.34
N HIS A 184 -6.76 -6.09 -12.45
CA HIS A 184 -8.01 -6.76 -12.14
C HIS A 184 -7.71 -7.88 -11.15
N TYR A 185 -8.10 -7.69 -9.90
CA TYR A 185 -7.84 -8.66 -8.84
C TYR A 185 -9.11 -9.41 -8.50
N HIS A 186 -9.04 -10.73 -8.61
CA HIS A 186 -10.10 -11.65 -8.21
C HIS A 186 -9.59 -12.45 -7.00
N GLU A 187 -10.33 -12.39 -5.92
CA GLU A 187 -9.98 -13.15 -4.72
C GLU A 187 -10.24 -14.64 -4.99
N SER A 188 -9.18 -15.45 -5.01
CA SER A 188 -9.25 -16.89 -5.24
C SER A 188 -9.52 -17.62 -3.92
N ASP A 189 -10.68 -17.43 -3.34
CA ASP A 189 -11.17 -18.34 -2.30
C ASP A 189 -12.00 -19.43 -2.97
N ASP A 190 -11.87 -20.69 -2.54
CA ASP A 190 -12.59 -21.87 -3.07
C ASP A 190 -14.12 -21.72 -3.08
N GLU A 191 -14.67 -20.67 -2.51
CA GLU A 191 -16.08 -20.30 -2.49
C GLU A 191 -16.34 -18.84 -2.91
N GLY A 192 -15.31 -18.13 -3.38
CA GLY A 192 -15.44 -16.75 -3.85
C GLY A 192 -16.11 -16.68 -5.22
N ASP A 193 -16.90 -15.65 -5.44
CA ASP A 193 -17.40 -15.33 -6.78
C ASP A 193 -16.24 -14.73 -7.60
N GLU A 194 -15.52 -15.56 -8.36
CA GLU A 194 -14.44 -15.15 -9.25
C GLU A 194 -14.86 -14.06 -10.26
N SER A 195 -16.17 -13.81 -10.40
CA SER A 195 -16.70 -12.75 -11.24
C SER A 195 -16.55 -11.35 -10.63
N VAL A 196 -16.22 -11.25 -9.32
CA VAL A 196 -16.07 -9.96 -8.64
C VAL A 196 -14.66 -9.43 -8.80
N ASP A 197 -14.51 -8.43 -9.66
CA ASP A 197 -13.27 -7.67 -9.82
C ASP A 197 -13.14 -6.64 -8.69
N ALA A 198 -12.13 -6.81 -7.85
CA ALA A 198 -11.79 -5.86 -6.78
C ALA A 198 -11.00 -4.63 -7.29
N GLY A 199 -10.69 -4.58 -8.60
CA GLY A 199 -9.93 -3.51 -9.22
C GLY A 199 -8.42 -3.62 -8.99
N PRO A 200 -7.66 -2.54 -9.24
CA PRO A 200 -6.21 -2.57 -9.14
C PRO A 200 -5.77 -2.82 -7.70
N THR A 201 -4.96 -3.85 -7.51
CA THR A 201 -4.57 -4.34 -6.17
C THR A 201 -3.11 -4.79 -6.16
N GLY A 202 -2.42 -4.63 -5.03
CA GLY A 202 -1.10 -5.19 -4.80
C GLY A 202 0.07 -4.30 -5.22
N GLY A 203 1.23 -4.93 -5.29
CA GLY A 203 2.51 -4.28 -5.50
C GLY A 203 2.99 -3.47 -4.28
N LEU A 204 4.29 -3.29 -4.18
CA LEU A 204 4.92 -2.49 -3.14
C LEU A 204 5.05 -1.03 -3.57
N THR A 205 5.39 -0.14 -2.64
CA THR A 205 5.34 1.32 -2.74
C THR A 205 3.90 1.88 -2.68
N TRP A 206 3.76 3.21 -2.72
CA TRP A 206 2.43 3.86 -2.71
C TRP A 206 1.62 3.63 -3.98
N ASP A 207 2.27 3.29 -5.08
CA ASP A 207 1.67 3.14 -6.41
C ASP A 207 1.73 1.70 -6.96
N GLY A 208 2.21 0.76 -6.17
CA GLY A 208 2.22 -0.65 -6.53
C GLY A 208 3.17 -1.03 -7.67
N ARG A 209 4.23 -0.22 -7.96
CA ARG A 209 5.08 -0.37 -9.15
C ARG A 209 6.11 -1.51 -9.11
N VAL A 210 6.25 -2.22 -8.00
CA VAL A 210 7.16 -3.37 -7.85
C VAL A 210 6.56 -4.44 -6.94
N ASP A 211 6.87 -5.70 -7.20
CA ASP A 211 6.20 -6.84 -6.54
C ASP A 211 7.05 -7.54 -5.48
N ARG A 212 8.33 -7.19 -5.36
CA ARG A 212 9.26 -7.88 -4.45
C ARG A 212 10.08 -6.89 -3.64
N GLY A 213 10.35 -7.21 -2.37
CA GLY A 213 11.17 -6.39 -1.48
C GLY A 213 12.56 -6.11 -2.04
N SER A 214 13.22 -7.09 -2.67
CA SER A 214 14.51 -6.89 -3.34
C SER A 214 14.44 -5.87 -4.48
N ALA A 215 13.38 -5.90 -5.30
CA ALA A 215 13.17 -4.90 -6.34
C ALA A 215 12.84 -3.53 -5.74
N GLN A 216 12.05 -3.49 -4.67
CA GLN A 216 11.72 -2.26 -3.96
C GLN A 216 12.97 -1.58 -3.39
N ALA A 217 13.90 -2.34 -2.79
CA ALA A 217 15.12 -1.81 -2.20
C ALA A 217 16.03 -1.08 -3.22
N SER A 218 15.94 -1.41 -4.52
CA SER A 218 16.68 -0.71 -5.57
C SER A 218 16.24 0.74 -5.74
N ILE A 219 14.98 1.04 -5.48
CA ILE A 219 14.38 2.36 -5.68
C ILE A 219 15.07 3.41 -4.80
N PRO A 220 15.06 3.31 -3.45
CA PRO A 220 15.71 4.29 -2.60
C PRO A 220 17.22 4.33 -2.79
N LEU A 221 17.88 3.21 -3.07
CA LEU A 221 19.32 3.18 -3.33
C LEU A 221 19.72 4.05 -4.52
N LEU A 222 18.96 3.98 -5.62
CA LEU A 222 19.28 4.70 -6.87
C LEU A 222 18.62 6.08 -6.97
N SER A 223 17.56 6.35 -6.20
CA SER A 223 16.83 7.61 -6.24
C SER A 223 17.72 8.78 -5.86
N SER A 224 17.81 9.78 -6.75
CA SER A 224 18.65 10.97 -6.56
C SER A 224 18.23 11.84 -5.38
N PHE A 225 17.01 11.72 -4.90
CA PHE A 225 16.48 12.45 -3.74
C PHE A 225 16.37 11.59 -2.47
N GLU A 226 16.77 10.31 -2.54
CA GLU A 226 16.86 9.41 -1.39
C GLU A 226 18.33 9.07 -1.15
N MET A 227 18.80 7.84 -1.36
CA MET A 227 20.18 7.46 -1.10
C MET A 227 21.18 7.95 -2.17
N GLY A 228 20.73 8.22 -3.41
CA GLY A 228 21.53 8.84 -4.46
C GLY A 228 22.81 8.07 -4.81
N SER A 229 22.74 6.74 -4.82
CA SER A 229 23.86 5.83 -5.05
C SER A 229 23.90 5.31 -6.49
N SER A 230 24.78 4.36 -6.75
CA SER A 230 24.89 3.61 -8.00
C SER A 230 25.41 2.20 -7.72
N PRO A 231 25.23 1.22 -8.64
CA PRO A 231 25.79 -0.12 -8.47
C PRO A 231 27.28 -0.11 -8.17
N ALA A 232 28.10 0.64 -8.92
CA ALA A 232 29.54 0.77 -8.72
C ALA A 232 29.90 1.33 -7.31
N ARG A 233 29.14 2.33 -6.84
CA ARG A 233 29.35 2.88 -5.49
C ARG A 233 28.98 1.86 -4.40
N VAL A 234 27.86 1.17 -4.56
CA VAL A 234 27.45 0.09 -3.63
C VAL A 234 28.50 -1.00 -3.59
N THR A 235 29.00 -1.46 -4.74
CA THR A 235 30.10 -2.45 -4.81
C THR A 235 31.33 -1.98 -4.04
N ALA A 236 31.78 -0.74 -4.28
CA ALA A 236 32.95 -0.19 -3.60
C ALA A 236 32.75 -0.12 -2.08
N ALA A 237 31.55 0.28 -1.64
CA ALA A 237 31.21 0.36 -0.22
C ALA A 237 31.20 -1.04 0.44
N VAL A 238 30.53 -2.03 -0.15
CA VAL A 238 30.45 -3.40 0.38
C VAL A 238 31.84 -4.07 0.38
N LYS A 239 32.64 -3.85 -0.67
CA LYS A 239 34.01 -4.38 -0.78
C LYS A 239 34.93 -3.84 0.31
N ALA A 240 34.71 -2.60 0.76
CA ALA A 240 35.49 -1.97 1.82
C ALA A 240 34.90 -2.19 3.24
N ALA A 241 33.71 -2.77 3.34
CA ALA A 241 33.01 -2.94 4.61
C ALA A 241 33.60 -4.06 5.47
N PRO A 242 33.46 -4.01 6.81
CA PRO A 242 33.91 -5.08 7.71
C PRO A 242 33.27 -6.44 7.42
N TYR A 243 32.15 -6.48 6.73
CA TYR A 243 31.42 -7.70 6.36
C TYR A 243 31.73 -8.19 4.93
N ALA A 244 32.74 -7.67 4.26
CA ALA A 244 33.08 -8.03 2.88
C ALA A 244 33.41 -9.54 2.74
N ASP A 245 34.10 -10.13 3.70
CA ASP A 245 34.42 -11.57 3.67
C ASP A 245 33.18 -12.43 3.86
N ALA A 246 32.26 -12.03 4.76
CA ALA A 246 30.97 -12.70 4.91
C ALA A 246 30.12 -12.57 3.63
N PHE A 247 30.24 -11.46 2.90
CA PHE A 247 29.57 -11.25 1.62
C PHE A 247 30.13 -12.17 0.54
N ARG A 248 31.46 -12.35 0.44
CA ARG A 248 32.09 -13.35 -0.43
C ARG A 248 31.66 -14.77 -0.08
N ALA A 249 31.65 -15.10 1.20
CA ALA A 249 31.22 -16.43 1.64
C ALA A 249 29.77 -16.76 1.26
N ALA A 250 28.87 -15.77 1.25
CA ALA A 250 27.47 -15.94 0.91
C ALA A 250 27.21 -15.97 -0.60
N PHE A 251 27.94 -15.17 -1.38
CA PHE A 251 27.65 -14.94 -2.80
C PHE A 251 28.76 -15.37 -3.75
N GLY A 252 29.86 -15.89 -3.24
CA GLY A 252 31.02 -16.38 -4.00
C GLY A 252 32.21 -15.41 -4.04
N GLU A 253 33.42 -15.94 -4.18
CA GLU A 253 34.68 -15.18 -4.12
C GLU A 253 34.74 -14.05 -5.17
N HIS A 254 34.13 -14.25 -6.33
CA HIS A 254 34.15 -13.33 -7.47
C HIS A 254 33.00 -12.34 -7.48
N ILE A 255 32.21 -12.23 -6.39
CA ILE A 255 31.02 -11.37 -6.36
C ILE A 255 31.33 -9.89 -6.64
N PHE A 256 32.52 -9.41 -6.29
CA PHE A 256 32.94 -8.03 -6.49
C PHE A 256 33.57 -7.74 -7.86
N ASP A 257 33.62 -8.72 -8.76
CA ASP A 257 34.17 -8.54 -10.11
C ASP A 257 33.15 -7.90 -11.08
N ASN A 258 31.86 -7.86 -10.67
CA ASN A 258 30.79 -7.26 -11.44
C ASN A 258 29.85 -6.44 -10.54
N ASP A 259 29.73 -5.15 -10.83
CA ASP A 259 28.93 -4.20 -10.05
C ASP A 259 27.44 -4.56 -10.00
N ASP A 260 26.87 -5.00 -11.11
CA ASP A 260 25.44 -5.36 -11.17
C ASP A 260 25.16 -6.65 -10.39
N ALA A 261 26.09 -7.62 -10.44
CA ALA A 261 25.98 -8.84 -9.64
C ALA A 261 26.06 -8.52 -8.13
N THR A 262 27.01 -7.67 -7.72
CA THR A 262 27.12 -7.21 -6.33
C THR A 262 25.87 -6.45 -5.90
N PHE A 263 25.39 -5.53 -6.72
CA PHE A 263 24.20 -4.76 -6.43
C PHE A 263 22.98 -5.67 -6.24
N ASN A 264 22.75 -6.63 -7.15
CA ASN A 264 21.67 -7.60 -7.01
C ASN A 264 21.78 -8.47 -5.75
N ALA A 265 23.01 -8.85 -5.35
CA ALA A 265 23.25 -9.58 -4.11
C ALA A 265 22.90 -8.74 -2.87
N VAL A 266 23.20 -7.43 -2.89
CA VAL A 266 22.79 -6.48 -1.85
C VAL A 266 21.27 -6.41 -1.76
N LEU A 267 20.56 -6.27 -2.89
CA LEU A 267 19.11 -6.24 -2.92
C LEU A 267 18.49 -7.54 -2.39
N GLN A 268 19.09 -8.69 -2.72
CA GLN A 268 18.63 -9.98 -2.24
C GLN A 268 18.82 -10.10 -0.72
N ALA A 269 19.95 -9.68 -0.18
CA ALA A 269 20.21 -9.71 1.27
C ALA A 269 19.27 -8.77 2.03
N LEU A 270 19.03 -7.55 1.53
CA LEU A 270 18.06 -6.61 2.10
C LEU A 270 16.65 -7.20 2.11
N GLY A 271 16.17 -7.70 0.97
CA GLY A 271 14.86 -8.33 0.88
C GLY A 271 14.73 -9.57 1.79
N THR A 272 15.79 -10.33 2.00
CA THR A 272 15.80 -11.46 2.96
C THR A 272 15.72 -10.98 4.40
N PHE A 273 16.43 -9.91 4.77
CA PHE A 273 16.33 -9.31 6.10
C PHE A 273 14.92 -8.80 6.39
N GLU A 274 14.27 -8.16 5.43
CA GLU A 274 12.90 -7.65 5.56
C GLU A 274 11.84 -8.75 5.69
N GLN A 275 12.20 -10.02 5.49
CA GLN A 275 11.37 -11.19 5.76
C GLN A 275 11.56 -11.77 7.16
N THR A 276 12.28 -11.09 8.08
CA THR A 276 12.46 -11.54 9.47
C THR A 276 11.14 -11.36 10.26
N PRO A 277 10.47 -12.46 10.67
CA PRO A 277 9.14 -12.39 11.27
C PRO A 277 9.09 -11.55 12.55
N GLU A 278 10.08 -11.72 13.42
CA GLU A 278 10.17 -11.06 14.73
C GLU A 278 10.27 -9.53 14.61
N LEU A 279 10.80 -9.04 13.49
CA LEU A 279 11.01 -7.61 13.26
C LEU A 279 9.89 -7.00 12.41
N PHE A 280 9.52 -7.67 11.32
CA PHE A 280 8.68 -7.04 10.30
C PHE A 280 7.22 -7.45 10.36
N TYR A 281 6.85 -8.64 10.92
CA TYR A 281 5.46 -9.07 11.03
C TYR A 281 5.18 -9.96 12.26
N PRO A 282 5.49 -9.45 13.48
CA PRO A 282 5.47 -10.26 14.71
C PRO A 282 4.06 -10.60 15.22
N TYR A 283 3.01 -9.90 14.79
CA TYR A 283 1.63 -10.06 15.26
C TYR A 283 1.49 -10.05 16.78
N THR A 284 2.03 -9.03 17.42
CA THR A 284 2.13 -8.90 18.89
C THR A 284 1.38 -7.69 19.44
N SER A 285 0.41 -7.17 18.71
CA SER A 285 -0.40 -6.03 19.13
C SER A 285 -1.42 -6.43 20.23
N LYS A 286 -1.98 -5.43 20.92
CA LYS A 286 -3.10 -5.64 21.85
C LYS A 286 -4.30 -6.27 21.13
N TYR A 287 -4.56 -5.86 19.89
CA TYR A 287 -5.64 -6.41 19.09
C TYR A 287 -5.39 -7.89 18.72
N ASP A 288 -4.15 -8.28 18.40
CA ASP A 288 -3.81 -9.70 18.18
C ASP A 288 -4.05 -10.53 19.46
N ALA A 289 -3.69 -9.99 20.63
CA ALA A 289 -3.95 -10.64 21.91
C ALA A 289 -5.46 -10.73 22.23
N TYR A 290 -6.25 -9.71 21.86
CA TYR A 290 -7.70 -9.71 21.95
C TYR A 290 -8.32 -10.80 21.06
N LEU A 291 -7.95 -10.87 19.79
CA LEU A 291 -8.39 -11.91 18.85
C LEU A 291 -8.00 -13.33 19.27
N ALA A 292 -6.95 -13.47 20.09
CA ALA A 292 -6.51 -14.73 20.67
C ALA A 292 -7.17 -15.02 22.04
N GLY A 293 -8.11 -14.19 22.53
CA GLY A 293 -8.73 -14.32 23.85
C GLY A 293 -7.79 -14.09 25.04
N LYS A 294 -6.64 -13.41 24.82
CA LYS A 294 -5.59 -13.19 25.83
C LYS A 294 -5.57 -11.76 26.39
N ALA A 295 -6.37 -10.86 25.85
CA ALA A 295 -6.54 -9.48 26.31
C ALA A 295 -7.98 -9.03 26.13
N SER A 296 -8.38 -7.99 26.87
CA SER A 296 -9.65 -7.30 26.67
C SER A 296 -9.40 -5.90 26.14
N LEU A 297 -10.29 -5.42 25.29
CA LEU A 297 -10.34 -4.03 24.88
C LEU A 297 -11.08 -3.22 25.96
N SER A 298 -10.68 -1.96 26.18
CA SER A 298 -11.46 -1.02 26.97
C SER A 298 -12.77 -0.66 26.28
N ALA A 299 -13.70 -0.02 26.98
CA ALA A 299 -14.98 0.40 26.39
C ALA A 299 -14.78 1.30 25.16
N ALA A 300 -13.86 2.26 25.22
CA ALA A 300 -13.54 3.16 24.11
C ALA A 300 -12.89 2.41 22.92
N GLU A 301 -11.96 1.48 23.19
CA GLU A 301 -11.32 0.68 22.14
C GLU A 301 -12.31 -0.25 21.47
N LEU A 302 -13.25 -0.86 22.23
CA LEU A 302 -14.29 -1.73 21.67
C LEU A 302 -15.29 -0.95 20.84
N HIS A 303 -15.79 0.19 21.38
CA HIS A 303 -16.67 1.07 20.61
C HIS A 303 -15.99 1.61 19.34
N GLY A 304 -14.69 1.95 19.43
CA GLY A 304 -13.90 2.34 18.28
C GLY A 304 -13.79 1.24 17.20
N LEU A 305 -13.65 -0.03 17.62
CA LEU A 305 -13.69 -1.19 16.71
C LEU A 305 -15.07 -1.36 16.06
N GLU A 306 -16.16 -1.18 16.82
CA GLU A 306 -17.52 -1.24 16.28
C GLU A 306 -17.75 -0.14 15.23
N LEU A 307 -17.35 1.10 15.54
CA LEU A 307 -17.43 2.23 14.60
C LEU A 307 -16.56 2.06 13.35
N PHE A 308 -15.38 1.44 13.51
CA PHE A 308 -14.46 1.12 12.43
C PHE A 308 -15.08 0.13 11.43
N ASN A 309 -15.89 -0.81 11.93
CA ASN A 309 -16.54 -1.85 11.13
C ASN A 309 -17.94 -1.47 10.63
N ASP A 310 -18.62 -0.49 11.25
CA ASP A 310 -20.01 -0.12 10.86
C ASP A 310 -19.99 0.63 9.52
N GLU A 311 -20.61 0.03 8.51
CA GLU A 311 -20.73 0.54 7.14
C GLU A 311 -21.44 1.92 7.07
N ARG A 312 -22.30 2.26 8.05
CA ARG A 312 -23.04 3.52 8.14
C ARG A 312 -22.29 4.59 8.92
N LYS A 313 -21.18 4.21 9.57
CA LYS A 313 -20.33 5.05 10.42
C LYS A 313 -18.96 5.25 9.77
N GLY A 314 -17.91 4.69 10.37
CA GLY A 314 -16.54 4.84 9.87
C GLY A 314 -16.30 4.12 8.54
N ASN A 315 -16.91 2.95 8.34
CA ASN A 315 -16.73 2.06 7.19
C ASN A 315 -15.26 1.81 6.82
N CYS A 316 -14.37 1.86 7.83
CA CYS A 316 -12.94 1.74 7.61
C CYS A 316 -12.56 0.31 7.17
N ALA A 317 -13.31 -0.68 7.68
CA ALA A 317 -13.06 -2.09 7.40
C ALA A 317 -13.36 -2.50 5.95
N SER A 318 -14.04 -1.67 5.16
CA SER A 318 -14.25 -1.92 3.73
C SER A 318 -12.94 -1.98 2.94
N CYS A 319 -11.90 -1.24 3.38
CA CYS A 319 -10.57 -1.24 2.78
C CYS A 319 -9.49 -1.73 3.78
N HIS A 320 -9.68 -1.50 5.10
CA HIS A 320 -8.75 -1.89 6.14
C HIS A 320 -9.29 -3.08 6.93
N ILE A 321 -9.31 -4.26 6.32
CA ILE A 321 -9.93 -5.49 6.82
C ILE A 321 -9.43 -5.83 8.22
N SER A 322 -10.33 -5.81 9.21
CA SER A 322 -10.04 -6.01 10.64
C SER A 322 -10.21 -7.45 11.11
N GLN A 323 -10.83 -8.29 10.31
CA GLN A 323 -11.15 -9.68 10.66
C GLN A 323 -10.04 -10.63 10.25
N ARG A 324 -9.96 -11.78 10.91
CA ARG A 324 -9.13 -12.90 10.47
C ARG A 324 -9.66 -13.44 9.14
N THR A 325 -8.76 -13.94 8.31
CA THR A 325 -9.13 -14.74 7.14
C THR A 325 -9.80 -16.05 7.55
N ARG A 326 -10.43 -16.74 6.62
CA ARG A 326 -11.11 -18.04 6.88
C ARG A 326 -10.14 -19.10 7.39
N ASP A 327 -8.91 -19.12 6.92
CA ASP A 327 -7.82 -20.00 7.38
C ASP A 327 -7.23 -19.57 8.72
N GLY A 328 -7.74 -18.49 9.32
CA GLY A 328 -7.35 -18.00 10.65
C GLY A 328 -6.13 -17.08 10.66
N ALA A 329 -5.62 -16.63 9.50
CA ALA A 329 -4.52 -15.68 9.46
C ALA A 329 -4.90 -14.34 10.11
N PRO A 330 -3.96 -13.65 10.78
CA PRO A 330 -4.23 -12.37 11.39
C PRO A 330 -4.59 -11.29 10.35
N PRO A 331 -5.49 -10.34 10.68
CA PRO A 331 -5.87 -9.28 9.77
C PRO A 331 -4.69 -8.39 9.39
N GLN A 332 -4.61 -8.02 8.12
CA GLN A 332 -3.56 -7.14 7.60
C GLN A 332 -3.92 -5.67 7.73
N PHE A 333 -5.18 -5.34 8.01
CA PHE A 333 -5.70 -3.96 8.02
C PHE A 333 -5.42 -3.24 6.70
N SER A 334 -5.57 -3.98 5.61
CA SER A 334 -5.48 -3.53 4.22
C SER A 334 -6.09 -4.59 3.32
N ASP A 335 -6.78 -4.15 2.27
CA ASP A 335 -7.19 -4.95 1.12
C ASP A 335 -6.11 -4.92 0.02
N PHE A 336 -5.05 -4.12 0.24
CA PHE A 336 -3.99 -3.82 -0.73
C PHE A 336 -4.49 -3.20 -2.05
N GLY A 337 -5.77 -2.83 -2.14
CA GLY A 337 -6.36 -2.15 -3.28
C GLY A 337 -5.75 -0.75 -3.48
N LEU A 338 -5.75 -0.26 -4.71
CA LEU A 338 -5.37 1.11 -5.02
C LEU A 338 -6.62 1.96 -5.21
N ILE A 339 -6.70 3.08 -4.47
CA ILE A 339 -7.91 3.90 -4.40
C ILE A 339 -7.58 5.39 -4.36
N ALA A 340 -8.44 6.23 -4.96
CA ALA A 340 -8.35 7.67 -4.92
C ALA A 340 -9.26 8.23 -3.84
N ILE A 341 -8.71 8.79 -2.77
CA ILE A 341 -9.49 9.40 -1.68
C ILE A 341 -9.43 10.93 -1.67
N GLY A 342 -8.80 11.53 -2.69
CA GLY A 342 -8.77 12.98 -2.85
C GLY A 342 -8.01 13.71 -1.73
N VAL A 343 -6.87 13.19 -1.28
CA VAL A 343 -6.04 13.84 -0.25
C VAL A 343 -5.69 15.27 -0.68
N PRO A 344 -5.79 16.28 0.22
CA PRO A 344 -5.46 17.65 -0.11
C PRO A 344 -3.98 17.84 -0.48
N ARG A 345 -3.70 18.83 -1.30
CA ARG A 345 -2.35 19.18 -1.72
C ARG A 345 -1.49 19.64 -0.55
N ASN A 346 -0.41 18.96 -0.28
CA ASN A 346 0.56 19.37 0.73
C ASN A 346 1.52 20.43 0.17
N ARG A 347 1.27 21.68 0.50
CA ARG A 347 2.06 22.83 0.01
C ARG A 347 3.44 22.95 0.67
N ALA A 348 3.73 22.16 1.71
CA ALA A 348 5.05 22.07 2.31
C ALA A 348 6.04 21.27 1.43
N LEU A 349 5.55 20.47 0.50
CA LEU A 349 6.40 19.71 -0.43
C LEU A 349 7.00 20.64 -1.48
N PRO A 350 8.35 20.64 -1.68
CA PRO A 350 8.98 21.46 -2.70
C PRO A 350 8.45 21.25 -4.11
N ALA A 351 8.13 20.01 -4.50
CA ALA A 351 7.54 19.68 -5.79
C ALA A 351 6.19 20.39 -6.00
N ASN A 352 5.39 20.54 -4.96
CA ASN A 352 4.08 21.18 -5.00
C ASN A 352 4.13 22.71 -5.10
N ARG A 353 5.32 23.34 -5.17
CA ARG A 353 5.48 24.75 -5.51
C ARG A 353 5.17 25.02 -6.99
N ASP A 354 5.40 24.02 -7.84
CA ASP A 354 4.92 24.05 -9.22
C ASP A 354 3.40 23.75 -9.24
N PRO A 355 2.56 24.69 -9.66
CA PRO A 355 1.10 24.47 -9.70
C PRO A 355 0.66 23.45 -10.74
N HIS A 356 1.55 23.06 -11.66
CA HIS A 356 1.29 22.06 -12.70
C HIS A 356 1.80 20.66 -12.33
N PHE A 357 2.56 20.54 -11.24
CA PHE A 357 2.97 19.25 -10.74
C PHE A 357 1.83 18.59 -9.98
N TYR A 358 1.57 17.31 -10.27
CA TYR A 358 0.65 16.44 -9.53
C TYR A 358 1.30 15.08 -9.34
N ASP A 359 1.23 14.56 -8.13
CA ASP A 359 1.47 13.13 -7.89
C ASP A 359 0.19 12.36 -8.19
N LEU A 360 0.18 11.67 -9.30
CA LEU A 360 -0.99 10.95 -9.80
C LEU A 360 -1.01 9.47 -9.38
N GLY A 361 -0.17 9.08 -8.41
CA GLY A 361 -0.14 7.72 -7.89
C GLY A 361 0.26 6.70 -8.97
N ALA A 362 -0.62 5.73 -9.23
CA ALA A 362 -0.32 4.63 -10.15
C ALA A 362 -0.08 5.06 -11.61
N CYS A 363 -0.57 6.22 -12.05
CA CYS A 363 -0.30 6.71 -13.42
C CYS A 363 0.87 7.72 -13.51
N GLY A 364 1.63 7.95 -12.43
CA GLY A 364 2.84 8.75 -12.45
C GLY A 364 2.95 9.80 -11.33
N PRO A 365 4.08 10.49 -11.24
CA PRO A 365 5.27 10.45 -12.13
C PRO A 365 6.24 9.28 -11.82
N GLU A 366 6.17 8.68 -10.61
CA GLU A 366 7.10 7.64 -10.17
C GLU A 366 6.89 6.29 -10.90
N ARG A 367 5.64 5.94 -11.16
CA ARG A 367 5.25 4.79 -11.96
C ARG A 367 5.02 5.21 -13.41
N THR A 368 5.56 4.47 -14.38
CA THR A 368 5.58 4.89 -15.79
C THR A 368 4.87 3.91 -16.74
N ASP A 369 4.68 2.67 -16.35
CA ASP A 369 4.02 1.63 -17.15
C ASP A 369 2.51 1.90 -17.37
N LEU A 370 1.85 2.58 -16.41
CA LEU A 370 0.45 2.97 -16.50
C LEU A 370 0.26 4.46 -16.90
N LYS A 371 1.33 5.10 -17.37
CA LYS A 371 1.26 6.50 -17.80
C LYS A 371 0.31 6.65 -19.00
N GLY A 372 -0.62 7.62 -18.87
CA GLY A 372 -1.62 7.90 -19.91
C GLY A 372 -2.87 7.03 -19.83
N ARG A 373 -2.96 6.18 -18.80
CA ARG A 373 -4.16 5.43 -18.48
C ARG A 373 -4.94 6.17 -17.40
N ASP A 374 -5.94 6.92 -17.80
CA ASP A 374 -6.68 7.89 -16.96
C ASP A 374 -7.36 7.22 -15.76
N GLU A 375 -7.77 5.97 -15.88
CA GLU A 375 -8.41 5.16 -14.85
C GLU A 375 -7.51 4.86 -13.64
N PHE A 376 -6.19 4.93 -13.81
CA PHE A 376 -5.20 4.72 -12.73
C PHE A 376 -4.71 6.02 -12.09
N CYS A 377 -5.19 7.19 -12.54
CA CYS A 377 -4.67 8.45 -12.07
C CYS A 377 -5.33 8.89 -10.74
N GLY A 378 -4.48 9.21 -9.76
CA GLY A 378 -4.90 9.65 -8.43
C GLY A 378 -5.13 8.51 -7.43
N ILE A 379 -4.89 7.24 -7.84
CA ILE A 379 -5.04 6.09 -6.97
C ILE A 379 -3.70 5.72 -6.29
N PHE A 380 -3.78 5.37 -5.02
CA PHE A 380 -2.67 4.96 -4.17
C PHE A 380 -3.05 3.70 -3.40
N ARG A 381 -2.08 2.85 -3.12
CA ARG A 381 -2.30 1.59 -2.41
C ARG A 381 -2.74 1.84 -0.97
N THR A 382 -3.78 1.14 -0.54
CA THR A 382 -4.25 1.10 0.85
C THR A 382 -3.11 0.56 1.74
N PRO A 383 -2.57 1.37 2.68
CA PRO A 383 -1.51 0.91 3.58
C PRO A 383 -2.08 0.06 4.71
N THR A 384 -1.28 -0.85 5.26
CA THR A 384 -1.62 -1.47 6.54
C THR A 384 -1.75 -0.42 7.64
N LEU A 385 -2.71 -0.62 8.56
CA LEU A 385 -2.84 0.21 9.77
C LEU A 385 -2.09 -0.40 10.97
N ARG A 386 -1.43 -1.53 10.81
CA ARG A 386 -0.59 -2.09 11.85
C ARG A 386 0.54 -1.11 12.19
N ASN A 387 0.73 -0.84 13.47
CA ASN A 387 1.67 0.16 13.97
C ASN A 387 1.38 1.61 13.54
N VAL A 388 0.18 1.91 13.06
CA VAL A 388 -0.17 3.24 12.54
C VAL A 388 0.02 4.36 13.58
N ALA A 389 -0.12 4.05 14.88
CA ALA A 389 0.07 5.01 15.95
C ALA A 389 1.54 5.44 16.16
N LEU A 390 2.51 4.72 15.59
CA LEU A 390 3.93 5.09 15.63
C LEU A 390 4.32 6.08 14.52
N LYS A 391 3.46 6.26 13.51
CA LYS A 391 3.71 7.22 12.42
C LYS A 391 3.50 8.66 12.87
N GLN A 392 4.29 9.56 12.30
CA GLN A 392 4.23 10.99 12.58
C GLN A 392 3.83 11.83 11.36
N SER A 393 3.66 11.20 10.19
CA SER A 393 3.13 11.80 8.97
C SER A 393 2.28 10.79 8.22
N PHE A 394 1.15 11.23 7.68
CA PHE A 394 0.11 10.36 7.13
C PHE A 394 -0.23 10.73 5.69
N PHE A 395 -0.78 9.77 4.97
CA PHE A 395 -1.02 9.73 3.54
C PHE A 395 0.28 9.75 2.71
N HIS A 396 0.15 9.57 1.39
CA HIS A 396 1.29 9.53 0.48
C HIS A 396 2.11 10.83 0.48
N ASN A 397 1.46 11.98 0.71
CA ASN A 397 2.10 13.30 0.72
C ASN A 397 2.41 13.84 2.13
N GLY A 398 2.18 13.07 3.19
CA GLY A 398 2.53 13.43 4.56
C GLY A 398 1.82 14.65 5.12
N ILE A 399 0.62 15.00 4.65
CA ILE A 399 -0.05 16.27 5.00
C ILE A 399 -0.54 16.32 6.45
N TYR A 400 -0.91 15.18 7.07
CA TYR A 400 -1.42 15.13 8.44
C TYR A 400 -0.40 14.51 9.40
N HIS A 401 -0.51 14.89 10.70
CA HIS A 401 0.47 14.56 11.72
C HIS A 401 -0.14 13.90 12.96
N SER A 402 -1.46 13.63 12.96
CA SER A 402 -2.11 12.86 14.01
C SER A 402 -3.21 11.96 13.45
N LEU A 403 -3.54 10.89 14.17
CA LEU A 403 -4.62 9.98 13.79
C LEU A 403 -5.98 10.68 13.81
N GLU A 404 -6.19 11.62 14.74
CA GLU A 404 -7.40 12.42 14.83
C GLU A 404 -7.61 13.24 13.55
N GLN A 405 -6.55 13.85 13.00
CA GLN A 405 -6.61 14.59 11.73
C GLN A 405 -6.97 13.66 10.57
N VAL A 406 -6.40 12.46 10.56
CA VAL A 406 -6.66 11.46 9.52
C VAL A 406 -8.10 10.98 9.57
N VAL A 407 -8.59 10.52 10.73
CA VAL A 407 -9.97 10.04 10.89
C VAL A 407 -10.96 11.15 10.56
N ARG A 408 -10.70 12.38 11.04
CA ARG A 408 -11.50 13.56 10.72
C ARG A 408 -11.57 13.83 9.21
N PHE A 409 -10.46 13.72 8.48
CA PHE A 409 -10.46 13.86 7.04
C PHE A 409 -11.40 12.85 6.38
N TYR A 410 -11.35 11.58 6.77
CA TYR A 410 -12.23 10.55 6.21
C TYR A 410 -13.72 10.87 6.41
N VAL A 411 -14.11 11.31 7.60
CA VAL A 411 -15.52 11.48 7.95
C VAL A 411 -16.10 12.86 7.66
N GLU A 412 -15.24 13.87 7.44
CA GLU A 412 -15.66 15.25 7.19
C GLU A 412 -15.27 15.78 5.80
N ARG A 413 -14.50 15.04 4.98
CA ARG A 413 -14.03 15.48 3.65
C ARG A 413 -15.15 16.07 2.80
N ASP A 414 -16.32 15.45 2.83
CA ASP A 414 -17.46 15.79 1.99
C ASP A 414 -18.47 16.66 2.70
N THR A 415 -18.61 16.54 4.02
CA THR A 415 -19.55 17.37 4.81
C THR A 415 -19.02 18.76 5.10
N ASN A 416 -17.70 18.90 5.29
CA ASN A 416 -17.04 20.18 5.61
C ASN A 416 -15.73 20.38 4.82
N PRO A 417 -15.78 20.39 3.47
CA PRO A 417 -14.59 20.41 2.65
C PRO A 417 -13.71 21.64 2.85
N GLY A 418 -14.26 22.75 3.34
CA GLY A 418 -13.52 23.98 3.63
C GLY A 418 -12.49 23.84 4.76
N LYS A 419 -12.58 22.78 5.60
CA LYS A 419 -11.56 22.45 6.60
C LYS A 419 -10.27 21.92 5.97
N PHE A 420 -10.36 21.30 4.80
CA PHE A 420 -9.28 20.49 4.20
C PHE A 420 -8.72 21.11 2.94
N TYR A 421 -9.57 21.77 2.16
CA TYR A 421 -9.20 22.33 0.88
C TYR A 421 -9.24 23.86 0.89
N PRO A 422 -8.38 24.53 0.07
CA PRO A 422 -8.33 25.97 0.05
C PRO A 422 -9.64 26.58 -0.42
N VAL A 423 -9.97 27.73 0.19
CA VAL A 423 -11.12 28.57 -0.22
C VAL A 423 -10.59 29.73 -1.05
N VAL A 424 -11.01 29.83 -2.29
CA VAL A 424 -10.60 30.88 -3.23
C VAL A 424 -11.83 31.59 -3.76
N GLY A 425 -11.94 32.89 -3.54
CA GLY A 425 -13.09 33.68 -3.97
C GLY A 425 -14.43 33.16 -3.38
N GLY A 426 -14.42 32.71 -2.12
CA GLY A 426 -15.59 32.13 -1.43
C GLY A 426 -15.99 30.72 -1.87
N LYS A 427 -15.21 30.09 -2.77
CA LYS A 427 -15.46 28.72 -3.25
C LYS A 427 -14.39 27.77 -2.78
N VAL A 428 -14.78 26.63 -2.24
CA VAL A 428 -13.85 25.54 -1.86
C VAL A 428 -13.29 24.89 -3.14
N ARG A 429 -11.96 24.84 -3.23
CA ARG A 429 -11.21 24.13 -4.29
C ARG A 429 -10.98 22.68 -3.89
N LYS A 430 -12.06 21.91 -3.84
CA LYS A 430 -12.03 20.49 -3.44
C LYS A 430 -11.15 19.68 -4.39
N PHE A 431 -10.41 18.73 -3.85
CA PHE A 431 -9.51 17.83 -4.58
C PHE A 431 -8.38 18.57 -5.30
N ASP A 432 -7.77 19.57 -4.64
CA ASP A 432 -6.79 20.48 -5.23
C ASP A 432 -5.43 19.84 -5.58
N ASP A 433 -5.24 18.54 -5.23
CA ASP A 433 -4.09 17.71 -5.64
C ASP A 433 -4.41 16.69 -6.73
N LEU A 434 -5.60 16.78 -7.35
CA LEU A 434 -6.01 15.92 -8.46
C LEU A 434 -6.65 16.74 -9.59
N PRO A 435 -6.13 16.70 -10.84
CA PRO A 435 -6.77 17.34 -11.98
C PRO A 435 -8.21 16.88 -12.17
N GLN A 436 -9.11 17.83 -12.51
CA GLN A 436 -10.56 17.58 -12.59
C GLN A 436 -10.93 16.42 -13.54
N ARG A 437 -10.17 16.22 -14.62
CA ARG A 437 -10.39 15.11 -15.57
C ARG A 437 -10.32 13.72 -14.93
N TYR A 438 -9.68 13.59 -13.77
CA TYR A 438 -9.53 12.32 -13.05
C TYR A 438 -10.48 12.17 -11.84
N TRP A 439 -11.39 13.13 -11.63
CA TRP A 439 -12.31 13.07 -10.49
C TRP A 439 -13.30 11.91 -10.55
N ALA A 440 -13.48 11.31 -11.74
CA ALA A 440 -14.27 10.08 -11.88
C ALA A 440 -13.68 8.87 -11.13
N ASN A 441 -12.37 8.91 -10.82
CA ASN A 441 -11.67 7.85 -10.07
C ASN A 441 -11.83 7.99 -8.55
N LEU A 442 -12.36 9.14 -8.07
CA LEU A 442 -12.50 9.38 -6.63
C LEU A 442 -13.50 8.42 -6.00
N ASN A 443 -13.11 7.87 -4.86
CA ASN A 443 -14.01 7.11 -4.02
C ASN A 443 -15.12 7.99 -3.46
N THR A 444 -16.37 7.58 -3.71
CA THR A 444 -17.60 8.20 -3.25
C THR A 444 -18.47 7.27 -2.40
N GLU A 445 -17.96 6.09 -2.06
CA GLU A 445 -18.61 5.16 -1.12
C GLU A 445 -18.43 5.63 0.32
N PRO A 446 -19.30 5.22 1.26
CA PRO A 446 -19.14 5.60 2.66
C PRO A 446 -17.70 5.41 3.19
N PRO A 447 -17.20 6.37 3.97
CA PRO A 447 -17.86 7.56 4.54
C PRO A 447 -17.89 8.80 3.62
N PHE A 448 -17.57 8.67 2.33
CA PHE A 448 -17.43 9.74 1.34
C PHE A 448 -18.71 10.00 0.51
N ASP A 449 -19.82 9.40 0.86
CA ASP A 449 -21.12 9.49 0.20
C ASP A 449 -21.95 10.71 0.62
N ARG A 450 -21.44 11.51 1.57
CA ARG A 450 -22.14 12.66 2.17
C ARG A 450 -21.94 13.95 1.38
N LYS A 451 -22.76 14.96 1.69
CA LYS A 451 -22.75 16.26 1.02
C LYS A 451 -22.35 17.38 1.99
N PRO A 452 -21.89 18.54 1.47
CA PRO A 452 -21.62 19.71 2.31
C PRO A 452 -22.85 20.10 3.12
N GLY A 453 -22.66 20.23 4.45
CA GLY A 453 -23.72 20.54 5.40
C GLY A 453 -24.43 19.33 6.02
N ASP A 454 -24.20 18.12 5.52
CA ASP A 454 -24.67 16.91 6.20
C ASP A 454 -23.92 16.69 7.52
N LYS A 455 -24.52 15.92 8.43
CA LYS A 455 -23.85 15.48 9.66
C LYS A 455 -22.68 14.53 9.28
N PRO A 456 -21.48 14.73 9.84
CA PRO A 456 -20.36 13.80 9.66
C PRO A 456 -20.69 12.36 10.05
N ALA A 457 -19.99 11.40 9.49
CA ALA A 457 -20.20 9.97 9.80
C ALA A 457 -19.90 9.65 11.26
N LEU A 458 -18.90 10.33 11.85
CA LEU A 458 -18.52 10.23 13.27
C LEU A 458 -18.55 11.63 13.90
N ASP A 459 -18.92 11.70 15.16
CA ASP A 459 -18.73 12.88 15.98
C ASP A 459 -17.34 12.88 16.68
N GLU A 460 -17.06 13.91 17.49
CA GLU A 460 -15.73 14.08 18.14
C GLU A 460 -15.41 12.95 19.11
N ALA A 461 -16.37 12.44 19.87
CA ALA A 461 -16.17 11.34 20.80
C ALA A 461 -15.95 10.03 20.05
N GLU A 462 -16.71 9.78 19.00
CA GLU A 462 -16.57 8.63 18.12
C GLU A 462 -15.22 8.62 17.39
N ILE A 463 -14.72 9.79 16.93
CA ILE A 463 -13.36 9.93 16.39
C ILE A 463 -12.31 9.53 17.42
N ALA A 464 -12.45 9.98 18.69
CA ALA A 464 -11.52 9.62 19.73
C ALA A 464 -11.52 8.11 20.02
N ASP A 465 -12.68 7.46 20.00
CA ASP A 465 -12.81 6.02 20.19
C ASP A 465 -12.19 5.21 19.06
N VAL A 466 -12.39 5.62 17.79
CA VAL A 466 -11.70 5.02 16.64
C VAL A 466 -10.18 5.15 16.78
N VAL A 467 -9.69 6.32 17.20
CA VAL A 467 -8.26 6.52 17.45
C VAL A 467 -7.75 5.64 18.60
N ALA A 468 -8.55 5.44 19.66
CA ALA A 468 -8.21 4.52 20.74
C ALA A 468 -8.07 3.08 20.21
N PHE A 469 -8.99 2.63 19.35
CA PHE A 469 -8.88 1.34 18.68
C PHE A 469 -7.62 1.24 17.81
N LEU A 470 -7.33 2.23 16.96
CA LEU A 470 -6.14 2.23 16.09
C LEU A 470 -4.84 2.11 16.89
N LYS A 471 -4.76 2.66 18.09
CA LYS A 471 -3.59 2.51 18.99
C LYS A 471 -3.37 1.07 19.44
N THR A 472 -4.43 0.25 19.49
CA THR A 472 -4.32 -1.18 19.85
C THR A 472 -3.60 -2.02 18.80
N LEU A 473 -3.37 -1.49 17.59
CA LEU A 473 -2.69 -2.16 16.48
C LEU A 473 -1.17 -2.07 16.56
N THR A 474 -0.63 -1.49 17.64
CA THR A 474 0.81 -1.35 17.85
C THR A 474 1.41 -2.64 18.43
N ASP A 475 2.46 -3.14 17.78
CA ASP A 475 3.21 -4.33 18.21
C ASP A 475 3.90 -4.15 19.56
N GLY A 476 4.20 -5.29 20.20
CA GLY A 476 4.94 -5.32 21.47
C GLY A 476 4.05 -5.19 22.69
N TYR A 477 2.73 -5.41 22.57
CA TYR A 477 1.81 -5.45 23.69
C TYR A 477 2.20 -6.53 24.71
N ARG A 478 2.23 -6.15 25.97
CA ARG A 478 2.44 -7.07 27.12
C ARG A 478 1.22 -6.98 28.03
N PRO A 479 0.51 -8.10 28.28
CA PRO A 479 -0.57 -8.11 29.27
C PRO A 479 -0.07 -7.64 30.62
N GLU A 480 -0.83 -6.75 31.29
CA GLU A 480 -0.57 -6.34 32.65
C GLU A 480 -0.60 -7.57 33.55
N GLY A 481 0.44 -7.78 34.37
CA GLY A 481 0.53 -8.90 35.32
C GLY A 481 1.62 -9.94 35.07
N LYS A 482 2.37 -9.89 33.96
CA LYS A 482 3.61 -10.65 33.80
C LYS A 482 4.81 -9.68 33.81
N ALA A 483 5.27 -9.33 35.04
CA ALA A 483 6.59 -8.74 35.19
C ALA A 483 7.61 -9.62 34.44
N ALA A 484 8.46 -8.99 33.63
CA ALA A 484 9.53 -9.66 32.96
C ALA A 484 10.36 -10.46 33.99
N ALA A 485 10.31 -11.78 33.90
CA ALA A 485 11.39 -12.57 34.42
C ALA A 485 12.62 -12.15 33.62
N ALA A 486 13.51 -11.44 34.29
CA ALA A 486 14.79 -11.02 33.73
C ALA A 486 15.52 -12.27 33.20
N ARG A 487 15.88 -12.24 31.93
CA ARG A 487 16.88 -13.13 31.35
C ARG A 487 18.12 -12.33 31.03
#